data_2d56094fe9f6004bb11b1ec91deb39bb
#
_entry.id   2d56094fe9f6004bb11b1ec91deb39bb
#
_cell.length_a   1.000
_cell.length_b   1.000
_cell.length_c   1.000
_cell.angle_alpha   90.00
_cell.angle_beta   90.00
_cell.angle_gamma   90.00
#
_symmetry.space_group_name_H-M   'P 1'
#
loop_
_entity.id
_entity.type
_entity.pdbx_description
1 polymer ?
#
loop_
_entity_poly.entity_id
_entity_poly.type
_entity_poly.pdbx_seq_one_letter_code
_entity_poly.pdbx_strand_id
1 'polypeptide(L)'
;NLGVLPCFVAYALIYRPLAGARPSNRRVVLSAMAAAIVSLQLGAIGVVVQTALSGISALPLKAFLMLMLPIHLAIGIVEGLTTAAIVLFLRRTRPDLLGAPSEPESVRPLLTGLALAALLTGGVASWFASTQPDGLEWSVARAAGGELRSSTQPELHARMANAQRSIAWFAGYDLPSFAKPLAATQHAPWPDVKPGTSLAGVVGVTTTVALIAAVGWALRRRRHAHP
;
A
#
# COMPACT_ATOMS: atom_id res chain seq x y z
N ASN A 1 -5.29 7.39 -3.56
CA ASN A 1 -4.00 7.73 -4.18
C ASN A 1 -3.16 6.49 -4.53
N LEU A 2 -2.99 5.55 -3.59
CA LEU A 2 -2.16 4.36 -3.80
C LEU A 2 -2.84 3.25 -4.64
N GLY A 3 -4.15 3.27 -4.79
CA GLY A 3 -4.89 2.29 -5.60
C GLY A 3 -5.19 2.80 -7.01
N VAL A 4 -5.86 3.95 -7.10
CA VAL A 4 -6.36 4.47 -8.38
C VAL A 4 -5.23 4.97 -9.28
N LEU A 5 -4.29 5.76 -8.74
CA LEU A 5 -3.21 6.32 -9.54
C LEU A 5 -2.28 5.25 -10.15
N PRO A 6 -1.79 4.24 -9.42
CA PRO A 6 -0.98 3.19 -10.02
C PRO A 6 -1.76 2.34 -11.03
N CYS A 7 -2.96 1.88 -10.67
CA CYS A 7 -3.68 0.92 -11.49
C CYS A 7 -4.28 1.52 -12.76
N PHE A 8 -4.87 2.71 -12.67
CA PHE A 8 -5.62 3.29 -13.80
C PHE A 8 -4.84 4.37 -14.54
N VAL A 9 -4.06 5.18 -13.84
CA VAL A 9 -3.29 6.26 -14.46
C VAL A 9 -1.91 5.78 -14.90
N ALA A 10 -1.08 5.32 -13.97
CA ALA A 10 0.31 4.98 -14.28
C ALA A 10 0.41 3.73 -15.17
N TYR A 11 -0.41 2.69 -14.93
CA TYR A 11 -0.42 1.52 -15.81
C TYR A 11 -0.88 1.87 -17.22
N ALA A 12 -2.02 2.53 -17.36
CA ALA A 12 -2.62 2.80 -18.67
C ALA A 12 -1.86 3.84 -19.47
N LEU A 13 -1.39 4.90 -18.83
CA LEU A 13 -0.80 6.07 -19.51
C LEU A 13 0.73 6.04 -19.56
N ILE A 14 1.40 5.24 -18.70
CA ILE A 14 2.86 5.22 -18.63
C ILE A 14 3.39 3.82 -18.94
N TYR A 15 3.05 2.82 -18.11
CA TYR A 15 3.61 1.48 -18.27
C TYR A 15 3.30 0.89 -19.63
N ARG A 16 2.02 0.81 -20.00
CA ARG A 16 1.56 0.17 -21.23
C ARG A 16 2.12 0.81 -22.51
N PRO A 17 2.13 2.13 -22.68
CA PRO A 17 2.73 2.76 -23.87
C PRO A 17 4.25 2.56 -23.95
N LEU A 18 4.97 2.71 -22.83
CA LEU A 18 6.43 2.57 -22.80
C LEU A 18 6.89 1.11 -22.98
N ALA A 19 6.18 0.17 -22.39
CA ALA A 19 6.47 -1.25 -22.54
C ALA A 19 6.22 -1.73 -23.97
N GLY A 20 5.10 -1.33 -24.58
CA GLY A 20 4.68 -1.79 -25.90
C GLY A 20 4.14 -3.22 -25.88
N ALA A 21 3.75 -3.74 -27.06
CA ALA A 21 3.12 -5.06 -27.20
C ALA A 21 4.06 -6.25 -26.91
N ARG A 22 5.34 -6.11 -27.22
CA ARG A 22 6.37 -7.15 -27.00
C ARG A 22 7.59 -6.53 -26.33
N PRO A 23 7.52 -6.26 -25.02
CA PRO A 23 8.58 -5.53 -24.33
C PRO A 23 9.84 -6.38 -24.19
N SER A 24 11.01 -5.78 -24.48
CA SER A 24 12.29 -6.32 -24.02
C SER A 24 12.40 -6.18 -22.49
N ASN A 25 13.30 -6.94 -21.86
CA ASN A 25 13.51 -6.85 -20.42
C ASN A 25 13.86 -5.42 -19.98
N ARG A 26 14.70 -4.71 -20.76
CA ARG A 26 15.03 -3.31 -20.50
C ARG A 26 13.80 -2.40 -20.55
N ARG A 27 12.90 -2.60 -21.50
CA ARG A 27 11.65 -1.84 -21.59
C ARG A 27 10.73 -2.11 -20.39
N VAL A 28 10.64 -3.37 -19.93
CA VAL A 28 9.89 -3.69 -18.70
C VAL A 28 10.44 -2.94 -17.51
N VAL A 29 11.77 -2.95 -17.30
CA VAL A 29 12.39 -2.23 -16.19
C VAL A 29 12.10 -0.73 -16.27
N LEU A 30 12.38 -0.11 -17.42
CA LEU A 30 12.19 1.34 -17.57
C LEU A 30 10.73 1.78 -17.44
N SER A 31 9.79 1.02 -18.00
CA SER A 31 8.37 1.34 -17.90
C SER A 31 7.83 1.12 -16.49
N ALA A 32 8.26 0.08 -15.78
CA ALA A 32 7.89 -0.14 -14.38
C ALA A 32 8.45 0.96 -13.47
N MET A 33 9.72 1.33 -13.67
CA MET A 33 10.34 2.44 -12.94
C MET A 33 9.59 3.76 -13.16
N ALA A 34 9.36 4.12 -14.43
CA ALA A 34 8.65 5.36 -14.76
C ALA A 34 7.24 5.37 -14.18
N ALA A 35 6.50 4.27 -14.30
CA ALA A 35 5.14 4.17 -13.77
C ALA A 35 5.11 4.27 -12.24
N ALA A 36 6.00 3.57 -11.54
CA ALA A 36 6.07 3.62 -10.07
C ALA A 36 6.45 5.01 -9.57
N ILE A 37 7.50 5.62 -10.12
CA ILE A 37 7.93 6.95 -9.73
C ILE A 37 6.82 7.97 -9.94
N VAL A 38 6.22 8.02 -11.14
CA VAL A 38 5.18 9.01 -11.44
C VAL A 38 3.95 8.79 -10.59
N SER A 39 3.51 7.54 -10.38
CA SER A 39 2.33 7.27 -9.55
C SER A 39 2.53 7.69 -8.10
N LEU A 40 3.70 7.42 -7.52
CA LEU A 40 4.02 7.84 -6.16
C LEU A 40 4.17 9.35 -6.02
N GLN A 41 4.76 10.02 -7.00
CA GLN A 41 4.82 11.48 -7.01
C GLN A 41 3.43 12.11 -7.09
N LEU A 42 2.55 11.61 -7.97
CA LEU A 42 1.17 12.05 -8.04
C LEU A 42 0.41 11.76 -6.74
N GLY A 43 0.63 10.60 -6.12
CA GLY A 43 0.08 10.26 -4.83
C GLY A 43 0.52 11.23 -3.73
N ALA A 44 1.81 11.52 -3.66
CA ALA A 44 2.38 12.48 -2.70
C ALA A 44 1.81 13.89 -2.89
N ILE A 45 1.74 14.38 -4.14
CA ILE A 45 1.10 15.66 -4.46
C ILE A 45 -0.38 15.63 -4.06
N GLY A 46 -1.08 14.54 -4.35
CA GLY A 46 -2.48 14.36 -3.98
C GLY A 46 -2.71 14.52 -2.48
N VAL A 47 -1.88 13.88 -1.66
CA VAL A 47 -1.95 14.01 -0.18
C VAL A 47 -1.69 15.44 0.26
N VAL A 48 -0.67 16.10 -0.27
CA VAL A 48 -0.36 17.50 0.07
C VAL A 48 -1.51 18.43 -0.28
N VAL A 49 -2.11 18.27 -1.47
CA VAL A 49 -3.26 19.06 -1.91
C VAL A 49 -4.49 18.78 -1.03
N GLN A 50 -4.80 17.53 -0.75
CA GLN A 50 -5.91 17.15 0.13
C GLN A 50 -5.75 17.73 1.54
N THR A 51 -4.54 17.67 2.09
CA THR A 51 -4.21 18.26 3.40
C THR A 51 -4.41 19.78 3.38
N ALA A 52 -3.94 20.46 2.34
CA ALA A 52 -4.10 21.90 2.19
C ALA A 52 -5.58 22.32 2.05
N LEU A 53 -6.36 21.56 1.27
CA LEU A 53 -7.78 21.85 1.04
C LEU A 53 -8.66 21.49 2.24
N SER A 54 -8.22 20.58 3.11
CA SER A 54 -8.99 20.17 4.28
C SER A 54 -9.16 21.29 5.31
N GLY A 55 -8.23 22.24 5.36
CA GLY A 55 -8.21 23.31 6.36
C GLY A 55 -8.00 22.85 7.81
N ILE A 56 -7.73 21.53 8.04
CA ILE A 56 -7.62 20.93 9.37
C ILE A 56 -6.25 21.21 9.99
N SER A 57 -5.21 21.31 9.16
CA SER A 57 -3.86 21.54 9.63
C SER A 57 -3.24 22.78 8.98
N ALA A 58 -2.58 23.60 9.79
CA ALA A 58 -1.83 24.78 9.35
C ALA A 58 -0.42 24.41 8.85
N LEU A 59 -0.29 23.33 8.05
CA LEU A 59 1.00 22.92 7.51
C LEU A 59 1.44 23.88 6.39
N PRO A 60 2.69 24.37 6.43
CA PRO A 60 3.24 25.16 5.33
C PRO A 60 3.35 24.31 4.06
N LEU A 61 2.45 24.56 3.09
CA LEU A 61 2.31 23.79 1.86
C LEU A 61 3.65 23.57 1.13
N LYS A 62 4.45 24.63 0.99
CA LYS A 62 5.75 24.57 0.32
C LYS A 62 6.73 23.64 1.05
N ALA A 63 6.85 23.76 2.37
CA ALA A 63 7.74 22.91 3.17
C ALA A 63 7.28 21.44 3.10
N PHE A 64 5.99 21.18 3.24
CA PHE A 64 5.42 19.84 3.17
C PHE A 64 5.67 19.19 1.80
N LEU A 65 5.44 19.91 0.70
CA LEU A 65 5.72 19.43 -0.65
C LEU A 65 7.21 19.11 -0.86
N MET A 66 8.10 20.01 -0.40
CA MET A 66 9.55 19.84 -0.54
C MET A 66 10.09 18.64 0.26
N LEU A 67 9.42 18.20 1.30
CA LEU A 67 9.77 17.02 2.08
C LEU A 67 9.16 15.75 1.49
N MET A 68 7.90 15.82 1.07
CA MET A 68 7.16 14.67 0.52
C MET A 68 7.76 14.16 -0.79
N LEU A 69 8.07 15.04 -1.74
CA LEU A 69 8.48 14.61 -3.08
C LEU A 69 9.81 13.84 -3.11
N PRO A 70 10.90 14.28 -2.45
CA PRO A 70 12.16 13.54 -2.47
C PRO A 70 12.05 12.16 -1.82
N ILE A 71 11.31 12.03 -0.72
CA ILE A 71 11.10 10.75 -0.05
C ILE A 71 10.32 9.80 -0.96
N HIS A 72 9.22 10.26 -1.55
CA HIS A 72 8.43 9.44 -2.45
C HIS A 72 9.13 9.14 -3.77
N LEU A 73 10.11 9.96 -4.19
CA LEU A 73 10.99 9.62 -5.30
C LEU A 73 11.89 8.42 -4.94
N ALA A 74 12.52 8.43 -3.77
CA ALA A 74 13.36 7.32 -3.32
C ALA A 74 12.53 6.02 -3.18
N ILE A 75 11.35 6.10 -2.57
CA ILE A 75 10.41 4.97 -2.47
C ILE A 75 10.01 4.48 -3.87
N GLY A 76 9.69 5.38 -4.80
CA GLY A 76 9.30 5.06 -6.16
C GLY A 76 10.37 4.33 -6.96
N ILE A 77 11.64 4.63 -6.72
CA ILE A 77 12.76 3.91 -7.31
C ILE A 77 12.77 2.46 -6.80
N VAL A 78 12.68 2.25 -5.50
CA VAL A 78 12.68 0.91 -4.89
C VAL A 78 11.48 0.10 -5.32
N GLU A 79 10.28 0.68 -5.29
CA GLU A 79 9.04 0.02 -5.74
C GLU A 79 9.08 -0.30 -7.24
N GLY A 80 9.61 0.60 -8.06
CA GLY A 80 9.77 0.37 -9.50
C GLY A 80 10.72 -0.78 -9.80
N LEU A 81 11.84 -0.89 -9.09
CA LEU A 81 12.77 -2.01 -9.20
C LEU A 81 12.13 -3.32 -8.75
N THR A 82 11.42 -3.31 -7.63
CA THR A 82 10.72 -4.47 -7.10
C THR A 82 9.63 -4.95 -8.07
N THR A 83 8.83 -4.02 -8.60
CA THR A 83 7.81 -4.32 -9.61
C THR A 83 8.43 -4.91 -10.88
N ALA A 84 9.52 -4.32 -11.36
CA ALA A 84 10.25 -4.83 -12.51
C ALA A 84 10.78 -6.24 -12.27
N ALA A 85 11.36 -6.50 -11.11
CA ALA A 85 11.87 -7.82 -10.73
C ALA A 85 10.75 -8.87 -10.72
N ILE A 86 9.59 -8.56 -10.12
CA ILE A 86 8.43 -9.44 -10.08
C ILE A 86 7.90 -9.72 -11.50
N VAL A 87 7.73 -8.70 -12.33
CA VAL A 87 7.26 -8.87 -13.71
C VAL A 87 8.23 -9.70 -14.54
N LEU A 88 9.54 -9.46 -14.43
CA LEU A 88 10.55 -10.25 -15.13
C LEU A 88 10.60 -11.69 -14.63
N PHE A 89 10.44 -11.92 -13.34
CA PHE A 89 10.33 -13.26 -12.76
C PHE A 89 9.11 -14.00 -13.32
N LEU A 90 7.92 -13.39 -13.29
CA LEU A 90 6.70 -13.98 -13.84
C LEU A 90 6.80 -14.26 -15.35
N ARG A 91 7.43 -13.38 -16.11
CA ARG A 91 7.68 -13.61 -17.56
C ARG A 91 8.53 -14.83 -17.84
N ARG A 92 9.41 -15.19 -16.92
CA ARG A 92 10.29 -16.37 -17.08
C ARG A 92 9.64 -17.65 -16.57
N THR A 93 8.93 -17.57 -15.46
CA THR A 93 8.41 -18.76 -14.75
C THR A 93 6.97 -19.06 -15.10
N ARG A 94 6.13 -18.04 -15.32
CA ARG A 94 4.69 -18.17 -15.57
C ARG A 94 4.22 -17.18 -16.65
N PRO A 95 4.68 -17.34 -17.89
CA PRO A 95 4.28 -16.47 -19.01
C PRO A 95 2.78 -16.52 -19.31
N ASP A 96 2.10 -17.63 -18.97
CA ASP A 96 0.66 -17.83 -19.05
C ASP A 96 -0.14 -16.77 -18.27
N LEU A 97 0.33 -16.36 -17.11
CA LEU A 97 -0.31 -15.33 -16.30
C LEU A 97 -0.24 -13.92 -16.94
N LEU A 98 0.69 -13.73 -17.86
CA LEU A 98 0.87 -12.46 -18.59
C LEU A 98 0.27 -12.50 -20.00
N GLY A 99 -0.60 -13.49 -20.27
CA GLY A 99 -1.32 -13.62 -21.54
C GLY A 99 -0.50 -14.21 -22.69
N ALA A 100 0.67 -14.81 -22.43
CA ALA A 100 1.40 -15.55 -23.44
C ALA A 100 0.72 -16.90 -23.68
N PRO A 101 0.65 -17.39 -24.95
CA PRO A 101 0.13 -18.72 -25.23
C PRO A 101 1.08 -19.76 -24.62
N SER A 102 0.57 -20.52 -23.65
CA SER A 102 1.25 -21.62 -23.00
C SER A 102 0.22 -22.64 -22.56
N GLU A 103 0.65 -23.90 -22.42
CA GLU A 103 -0.20 -24.94 -21.83
C GLU A 103 -0.70 -24.49 -20.46
N PRO A 104 -2.02 -24.66 -20.13
CA PRO A 104 -2.57 -24.22 -18.89
C PRO A 104 -2.04 -25.05 -17.72
N GLU A 105 -0.99 -24.59 -17.08
CA GLU A 105 -0.51 -25.20 -15.84
C GLU A 105 -1.46 -24.91 -14.67
N SER A 106 -1.55 -25.86 -13.74
CA SER A 106 -2.33 -25.67 -12.52
C SER A 106 -1.82 -24.48 -11.72
N VAL A 107 -2.67 -23.48 -11.49
CA VAL A 107 -2.36 -22.32 -10.66
C VAL A 107 -2.43 -22.62 -9.16
N ARG A 108 -2.94 -23.80 -8.75
CA ARG A 108 -3.13 -24.17 -7.34
C ARG A 108 -1.84 -24.11 -6.51
N PRO A 109 -0.71 -24.74 -6.92
CA PRO A 109 0.51 -24.70 -6.10
C PRO A 109 1.04 -23.27 -5.97
N LEU A 110 0.95 -22.44 -7.01
CA LEU A 110 1.33 -21.03 -6.95
C LEU A 110 0.45 -20.26 -5.97
N LEU A 111 -0.87 -20.40 -6.05
CA LEU A 111 -1.80 -19.73 -5.13
C LEU A 111 -1.60 -20.19 -3.68
N THR A 112 -1.35 -21.48 -3.46
CA THR A 112 -1.04 -22.00 -2.13
C THR A 112 0.27 -21.43 -1.60
N GLY A 113 1.32 -21.40 -2.41
CA GLY A 113 2.60 -20.79 -2.03
C GLY A 113 2.48 -19.31 -1.70
N LEU A 114 1.76 -18.55 -2.52
CA LEU A 114 1.51 -17.12 -2.27
C LEU A 114 0.65 -16.88 -1.02
N ALA A 115 -0.37 -17.71 -0.79
CA ALA A 115 -1.20 -17.62 0.42
C ALA A 115 -0.38 -17.89 1.69
N LEU A 116 0.46 -18.94 1.67
CA LEU A 116 1.38 -19.23 2.79
C LEU A 116 2.38 -18.10 3.02
N ALA A 117 2.98 -17.58 1.94
CA ALA A 117 3.91 -16.45 2.05
C ALA A 117 3.21 -15.20 2.62
N ALA A 118 2.00 -14.90 2.18
CA ALA A 118 1.21 -13.77 2.69
C ALA A 118 0.86 -13.95 4.19
N LEU A 119 0.47 -15.15 4.60
CA LEU A 119 0.19 -15.47 6.01
C LEU A 119 1.45 -15.38 6.88
N LEU A 120 2.59 -15.87 6.40
CA LEU A 120 3.86 -15.74 7.11
C LEU A 120 4.31 -14.28 7.21
N THR A 121 4.13 -13.52 6.14
CA THR A 121 4.46 -12.08 6.15
C THR A 121 3.56 -11.31 7.11
N GLY A 122 2.25 -11.49 7.05
CA GLY A 122 1.30 -10.82 7.94
C GLY A 122 1.38 -11.27 9.40
N GLY A 123 1.59 -12.58 9.63
CA GLY A 123 1.61 -13.17 10.96
C GLY A 123 2.94 -13.07 11.70
N VAL A 124 4.06 -13.23 11.01
CA VAL A 124 5.40 -13.34 11.63
C VAL A 124 6.32 -12.20 11.20
N ALA A 125 6.44 -11.93 9.89
CA ALA A 125 7.36 -10.90 9.42
C ALA A 125 6.94 -9.49 9.88
N SER A 126 5.66 -9.28 10.22
CA SER A 126 5.15 -8.05 10.81
C SER A 126 5.83 -7.68 12.15
N TRP A 127 6.41 -8.64 12.88
CA TRP A 127 7.17 -8.35 14.11
C TRP A 127 8.48 -7.61 13.86
N PHE A 128 8.98 -7.69 12.64
CA PHE A 128 10.21 -7.03 12.19
C PHE A 128 9.95 -5.70 11.49
N ALA A 129 8.69 -5.23 11.48
CA ALA A 129 8.34 -3.93 10.92
C ALA A 129 9.03 -2.81 11.71
N SER A 130 9.46 -1.79 10.99
CA SER A 130 10.06 -0.60 11.60
C SER A 130 9.02 0.15 12.45
N THR A 131 9.42 0.58 13.64
CA THR A 131 8.63 1.48 14.49
C THR A 131 8.92 2.96 14.21
N GLN A 132 9.82 3.23 13.26
CA GLN A 132 10.14 4.59 12.84
C GLN A 132 9.01 5.17 11.96
N PRO A 133 8.80 6.48 11.98
CA PRO A 133 7.77 7.13 11.18
C PRO A 133 8.00 6.85 9.70
N ASP A 134 6.92 6.63 8.97
CA ASP A 134 6.95 6.49 7.51
C ASP A 134 7.25 7.84 6.82
N GLY A 135 7.33 7.85 5.49
CA GLY A 135 7.65 9.05 4.71
C GLY A 135 6.60 10.16 4.87
N LEU A 136 5.32 9.82 5.07
CA LEU A 136 4.26 10.78 5.31
C LEU A 136 4.36 11.35 6.73
N GLU A 137 4.41 10.51 7.75
CA GLU A 137 4.51 10.92 9.16
C GLU A 137 5.75 11.79 9.40
N TRP A 138 6.90 11.37 8.86
CA TRP A 138 8.14 12.12 8.94
C TRP A 138 8.03 13.50 8.28
N SER A 139 7.44 13.58 7.07
CA SER A 139 7.28 14.84 6.34
C SER A 139 6.31 15.78 7.06
N VAL A 140 5.23 15.26 7.62
CA VAL A 140 4.25 16.01 8.39
C VAL A 140 4.90 16.57 9.67
N ALA A 141 5.59 15.74 10.44
CA ALA A 141 6.25 16.15 11.66
C ALA A 141 7.31 17.25 11.42
N ARG A 142 8.10 17.10 10.33
CA ARG A 142 9.11 18.12 9.94
C ARG A 142 8.47 19.40 9.45
N ALA A 143 7.41 19.33 8.64
CA ALA A 143 6.73 20.51 8.12
C ALA A 143 5.99 21.28 9.23
N ALA A 144 5.49 20.58 10.25
CA ALA A 144 4.83 21.17 11.41
C ALA A 144 5.81 21.83 12.41
N GLY A 145 7.10 21.55 12.29
CA GLY A 145 8.10 22.04 13.27
C GLY A 145 7.99 21.38 14.64
N GLY A 146 7.44 20.17 14.72
CA GLY A 146 7.19 19.40 15.94
C GLY A 146 5.75 18.94 16.08
N GLU A 147 5.08 19.26 17.17
CA GLU A 147 3.69 18.84 17.39
C GLU A 147 2.72 19.51 16.40
N LEU A 148 1.89 18.68 15.75
CA LEU A 148 0.76 19.15 14.96
C LEU A 148 -0.22 19.87 15.89
N ARG A 149 -0.27 21.19 15.80
CA ARG A 149 -1.36 21.95 16.40
C ARG A 149 -2.61 21.69 15.58
N SER A 150 -3.47 20.82 16.12
CA SER A 150 -4.80 20.65 15.58
C SER A 150 -5.53 22.00 15.69
N SER A 151 -5.89 22.58 14.55
CA SER A 151 -6.90 23.64 14.56
C SER A 151 -8.16 23.07 15.20
N THR A 152 -8.93 23.90 15.89
CA THR A 152 -10.18 23.53 16.59
C THR A 152 -10.96 22.53 15.73
N GLN A 153 -11.04 21.26 16.20
CA GLN A 153 -11.68 20.22 15.38
C GLN A 153 -13.17 20.56 15.24
N PRO A 154 -13.70 20.70 14.02
CA PRO A 154 -15.12 20.84 13.83
C PRO A 154 -15.83 19.67 14.52
N GLU A 155 -16.97 19.92 15.15
CA GLU A 155 -17.75 18.92 15.90
C GLU A 155 -18.01 17.63 15.09
N LEU A 156 -18.16 17.76 13.77
CA LEU A 156 -18.29 16.65 12.84
C LEU A 156 -17.06 15.72 12.86
N HIS A 157 -15.85 16.26 12.87
CA HIS A 157 -14.62 15.45 12.90
C HIS A 157 -14.49 14.69 14.22
N ALA A 158 -14.85 15.32 15.34
CA ALA A 158 -14.86 14.67 16.65
C ALA A 158 -15.88 13.50 16.68
N ARG A 159 -17.07 13.69 16.13
CA ARG A 159 -18.10 12.63 16.01
C ARG A 159 -17.61 11.48 15.12
N MET A 160 -17.00 11.78 13.97
CA MET A 160 -16.45 10.76 13.08
C MET A 160 -15.28 10.00 13.70
N ALA A 161 -14.37 10.68 14.39
CA ALA A 161 -13.28 10.06 15.12
C ALA A 161 -13.76 9.14 16.24
N ASN A 162 -14.84 9.52 16.95
CA ASN A 162 -15.45 8.67 17.97
C ASN A 162 -16.13 7.44 17.34
N ALA A 163 -16.88 7.61 16.25
CA ALA A 163 -17.48 6.49 15.50
C ALA A 163 -16.39 5.54 14.99
N GLN A 164 -15.33 6.06 14.41
CA GLN A 164 -14.21 5.24 13.92
C GLN A 164 -13.56 4.45 15.05
N ARG A 165 -13.34 5.07 16.22
CA ARG A 165 -12.78 4.38 17.40
C ARG A 165 -13.69 3.26 17.90
N SER A 166 -15.01 3.44 17.83
CA SER A 166 -15.97 2.43 18.30
C SER A 166 -16.05 1.19 17.41
N ILE A 167 -15.73 1.31 16.12
CA ILE A 167 -15.75 0.21 15.14
C ILE A 167 -14.36 -0.33 14.80
N ALA A 168 -13.29 0.29 15.27
CA ALA A 168 -11.92 -0.14 15.01
C ALA A 168 -11.55 -1.34 15.90
N TRP A 169 -11.60 -2.54 15.34
CA TRP A 169 -11.28 -3.77 16.06
C TRP A 169 -9.78 -3.93 16.35
N PHE A 170 -8.94 -3.36 15.49
CA PHE A 170 -7.48 -3.44 15.57
C PHE A 170 -6.86 -2.03 15.54
N ALA A 171 -7.26 -1.18 16.50
CA ALA A 171 -6.68 0.16 16.61
C ALA A 171 -5.17 0.05 16.87
N GLY A 172 -4.36 0.68 16.00
CA GLY A 172 -2.90 0.57 16.07
C GLY A 172 -2.35 -0.84 15.80
N TYR A 173 -3.09 -1.65 15.02
CA TYR A 173 -2.77 -3.05 14.72
C TYR A 173 -2.71 -3.95 15.96
N ASP A 174 -3.38 -3.58 17.05
CA ASP A 174 -3.44 -4.37 18.27
C ASP A 174 -4.88 -4.57 18.75
N LEU A 175 -5.11 -5.57 19.58
CA LEU A 175 -6.40 -5.76 20.24
C LEU A 175 -6.50 -4.84 21.45
N PRO A 176 -7.69 -4.26 21.74
CA PRO A 176 -7.86 -3.36 22.88
C PRO A 176 -7.43 -3.96 24.22
N SER A 177 -7.56 -5.30 24.37
CA SER A 177 -7.14 -6.03 25.56
C SER A 177 -5.63 -6.21 25.72
N PHE A 178 -4.84 -6.03 24.65
CA PHE A 178 -3.38 -6.12 24.65
C PHE A 178 -2.70 -4.77 24.40
N ALA A 179 -3.47 -3.73 24.06
CA ALA A 179 -2.94 -2.40 23.80
C ALA A 179 -2.27 -1.85 25.07
N LYS A 180 -0.95 -1.70 25.01
CA LYS A 180 -0.22 -0.99 26.08
C LYS A 180 -0.50 0.50 25.98
N PRO A 181 -0.55 1.23 27.12
CA PRO A 181 -0.65 2.69 27.09
C PRO A 181 0.46 3.30 26.20
N LEU A 182 0.11 4.30 25.40
CA LEU A 182 1.00 4.96 24.42
C LEU A 182 2.34 5.43 25.01
N ALA A 183 2.36 5.75 26.32
CA ALA A 183 3.56 6.17 27.06
C ALA A 183 4.62 5.07 27.25
N ALA A 184 4.29 3.79 27.02
CA ALA A 184 5.21 2.66 27.23
C ALA A 184 6.03 2.31 25.99
N THR A 185 5.85 3.00 24.86
CA THR A 185 6.40 2.59 23.54
C THR A 185 7.71 3.23 23.15
N GLN A 186 8.34 4.06 24.00
CA GLN A 186 9.57 4.78 23.60
C GLN A 186 10.81 3.89 23.36
N HIS A 187 10.79 2.62 23.79
CA HIS A 187 11.88 1.66 23.54
C HIS A 187 11.33 0.23 23.46
N ALA A 188 10.46 -0.02 22.50
CA ALA A 188 10.02 -1.40 22.23
C ALA A 188 11.22 -2.24 21.76
N PRO A 189 11.44 -3.47 22.31
CA PRO A 189 12.49 -4.33 21.81
C PRO A 189 12.24 -4.72 20.36
N TRP A 190 13.28 -4.80 19.57
CA TRP A 190 13.19 -5.28 18.19
C TRP A 190 13.73 -6.72 18.12
N PRO A 191 13.00 -7.70 17.58
CA PRO A 191 11.65 -7.62 16.97
C PRO A 191 10.53 -7.38 18.00
N ASP A 192 9.50 -6.62 17.60
CA ASP A 192 8.36 -6.31 18.46
C ASP A 192 7.27 -7.38 18.31
N VAL A 193 7.37 -8.44 19.11
CA VAL A 193 6.45 -9.58 19.06
C VAL A 193 5.14 -9.23 19.75
N LYS A 194 4.13 -8.89 18.96
CA LYS A 194 2.78 -8.56 19.41
C LYS A 194 1.74 -9.53 18.83
N PRO A 195 1.06 -10.32 19.64
CA PRO A 195 -0.01 -11.21 19.17
C PRO A 195 -1.13 -10.48 18.41
N GLY A 196 -1.45 -9.26 18.82
CA GLY A 196 -2.45 -8.41 18.16
C GLY A 196 -2.05 -8.06 16.74
N THR A 197 -0.79 -7.69 16.50
CA THR A 197 -0.26 -7.40 15.16
C THR A 197 -0.32 -8.62 14.25
N SER A 198 0.05 -9.82 14.75
CA SER A 198 -0.07 -11.07 14.01
C SER A 198 -1.52 -11.38 13.64
N LEU A 199 -2.42 -11.22 14.60
CA LEU A 199 -3.85 -11.47 14.36
C LEU A 199 -4.43 -10.46 13.36
N ALA A 200 -4.11 -9.18 13.49
CA ALA A 200 -4.50 -8.15 12.54
C ALA A 200 -3.98 -8.45 11.12
N GLY A 201 -2.72 -8.88 11.01
CA GLY A 201 -2.11 -9.28 9.74
C GLY A 201 -2.80 -10.48 9.10
N VAL A 202 -3.05 -11.55 9.86
CA VAL A 202 -3.75 -12.76 9.37
C VAL A 202 -5.19 -12.44 8.95
N VAL A 203 -5.92 -11.68 9.77
CA VAL A 203 -7.30 -11.27 9.46
C VAL A 203 -7.30 -10.38 8.21
N GLY A 204 -6.39 -9.42 8.13
CA GLY A 204 -6.27 -8.52 6.97
C GLY A 204 -5.98 -9.28 5.67
N VAL A 205 -5.00 -10.19 5.68
CA VAL A 205 -4.66 -11.05 4.52
C VAL A 205 -5.87 -11.90 4.11
N THR A 206 -6.50 -12.58 5.07
CA THR A 206 -7.64 -13.46 4.79
C THR A 206 -8.81 -12.68 4.19
N THR A 207 -9.12 -11.52 4.76
CA THR A 207 -10.20 -10.64 4.27
C THR A 207 -9.90 -10.15 2.85
N THR A 208 -8.66 -9.72 2.59
CA THR A 208 -8.25 -9.25 1.26
C THR A 208 -8.37 -10.35 0.21
N VAL A 209 -7.86 -11.55 0.52
CA VAL A 209 -7.96 -12.72 -0.39
C VAL A 209 -9.42 -13.08 -0.64
N ALA A 210 -10.27 -13.10 0.41
CA ALA A 210 -11.69 -13.39 0.28
C ALA A 210 -12.42 -12.36 -0.61
N LEU A 211 -12.14 -11.07 -0.44
CA LEU A 211 -12.70 -10.00 -1.27
C LEU A 211 -12.28 -10.13 -2.73
N ILE A 212 -10.99 -10.38 -3.00
CA ILE A 212 -10.48 -10.57 -4.37
C ILE A 212 -11.14 -11.80 -5.01
N ALA A 213 -11.26 -12.90 -4.27
CA ALA A 213 -11.91 -14.11 -4.74
C ALA A 213 -13.40 -13.88 -5.05
N ALA A 214 -14.10 -13.15 -4.18
CA ALA A 214 -15.52 -12.81 -4.38
C ALA A 214 -15.73 -11.93 -5.61
N VAL A 215 -14.89 -10.90 -5.79
CA VAL A 215 -14.91 -10.02 -6.99
C VAL A 215 -14.62 -10.83 -8.25
N GLY A 216 -13.56 -11.66 -8.23
CA GLY A 216 -13.21 -12.52 -9.34
C GLY A 216 -14.33 -13.49 -9.73
N TRP A 217 -15.00 -14.09 -8.74
CA TRP A 217 -16.15 -14.95 -8.96
C TRP A 217 -17.35 -14.19 -9.56
N ALA A 218 -17.67 -13.00 -9.03
CA ALA A 218 -18.76 -12.18 -9.54
C ALA A 218 -18.53 -11.74 -11.00
N LEU A 219 -17.30 -11.37 -11.35
CA LEU A 219 -16.92 -10.99 -12.71
C LEU A 219 -17.00 -12.19 -13.69
N ARG A 220 -16.60 -13.39 -13.24
CA ARG A 220 -16.74 -14.61 -14.05
C ARG A 220 -18.20 -14.94 -14.32
N ARG A 221 -19.08 -14.84 -13.32
CA ARG A 221 -20.51 -15.07 -13.53
C ARG A 221 -21.13 -14.13 -14.55
N ARG A 222 -20.76 -12.86 -14.54
CA ARG A 222 -21.26 -11.88 -15.52
C ARG A 222 -20.83 -12.22 -16.96
N ARG A 223 -19.60 -12.74 -17.16
CA ARG A 223 -19.12 -13.16 -18.49
C ARG A 223 -19.87 -14.36 -19.06
N HIS A 224 -20.40 -15.23 -18.24
CA HIS A 224 -21.22 -16.38 -18.66
C HIS A 224 -22.72 -16.07 -18.81
N ALA A 225 -23.17 -14.90 -18.35
CA ALA A 225 -24.57 -14.47 -18.45
C ALA A 225 -24.87 -13.66 -19.74
N HIS A 226 -23.85 -13.30 -20.53
CA HIS A 226 -24.00 -12.65 -21.83
C HIS A 226 -23.31 -13.56 -22.88
N PRO A 227 -24.09 -14.44 -23.58
CA PRO A 227 -23.61 -15.23 -24.71
C PRO A 227 -23.28 -14.36 -25.93
#